data_5298490b328936a83bda75c26c063cd8
#
_entry.id   5298490b328936a83bda75c26c063cd8
#
_cell.length_a   1.000
_cell.length_b   1.000
_cell.length_c   1.000
_cell.angle_alpha   90.00
_cell.angle_beta   90.00
_cell.angle_gamma   90.00
#
_symmetry.space_group_name_H-M   'P 1'
#
loop_
_entity.id
_entity.type
_entity.pdbx_description
1 polymer ?
#
loop_
_entity_poly.entity_id
_entity_poly.type
_entity_poly.pdbx_seq_one_letter_code
_entity_poly.pdbx_strand_id
1 'polypeptide(L)'
;MDLNDRTRVSDIMSTPLETIGADEPLRDAARRMHADGISALVVTTGGGCIVTQSDIIGAVAEERDIESTTVRDVMTENVETVTPDLMMEEVAAMMTMYGVKHLPVVDDDYVGMVSSTDVAEHLS
;
A
#
# COMPACT_ATOMS: atom_id res chain seq x y z
N MET A 1 6.39 22.79 22.22
CA MET A 1 5.65 21.69 21.60
C MET A 1 6.13 21.51 20.18
N ASP A 2 6.45 20.29 19.84
CA ASP A 2 6.90 19.94 18.51
C ASP A 2 5.69 19.88 17.56
N LEU A 3 5.79 20.52 16.40
CA LEU A 3 4.73 20.48 15.40
C LEU A 3 4.50 19.06 14.88
N ASN A 4 5.52 18.22 14.93
CA ASN A 4 5.42 16.83 14.48
C ASN A 4 4.42 16.02 15.32
N ASP A 5 4.18 16.41 16.55
CA ASP A 5 3.21 15.75 17.43
C ASP A 5 1.79 15.85 16.88
N ARG A 6 1.57 16.72 15.88
CA ARG A 6 0.26 16.96 15.30
C ARG A 6 0.14 16.47 13.85
N THR A 7 1.18 15.82 13.35
CA THR A 7 1.13 15.32 11.98
C THR A 7 0.19 14.13 11.90
N ARG A 8 -0.75 14.22 10.97
CA ARG A 8 -1.75 13.18 10.76
C ARG A 8 -1.51 12.45 9.45
N VAL A 9 -2.14 11.31 9.31
CA VAL A 9 -2.09 10.52 8.07
C VAL A 9 -2.45 11.38 6.87
N SER A 10 -3.49 12.22 7.00
CA SER A 10 -3.92 13.08 5.89
C SER A 10 -2.82 14.03 5.41
N ASP A 11 -1.84 14.35 6.25
CA ASP A 11 -0.75 15.26 5.88
C ASP A 11 0.34 14.57 5.06
N ILE A 12 0.44 13.25 5.13
CA ILE A 12 1.54 12.51 4.52
C ILE A 12 1.10 11.43 3.53
N MET A 13 -0.18 11.09 3.49
CA MET A 13 -0.67 10.04 2.57
C MET A 13 -0.55 10.46 1.11
N SER A 14 -0.40 9.46 0.24
CA SER A 14 -0.42 9.68 -1.21
C SER A 14 -1.85 9.61 -1.73
N THR A 15 -2.23 10.57 -2.56
CA THR A 15 -3.54 10.63 -3.21
C THR A 15 -3.36 11.04 -4.67
N PRO A 16 -4.29 10.68 -5.56
CA PRO A 16 -5.41 9.76 -5.33
C PRO A 16 -4.93 8.33 -5.12
N LEU A 17 -5.81 7.49 -4.61
CA LEU A 17 -5.50 6.08 -4.41
C LEU A 17 -5.41 5.39 -5.77
N GLU A 18 -4.35 4.61 -5.97
CA GLU A 18 -4.18 3.80 -7.17
C GLU A 18 -4.73 2.40 -6.93
N THR A 19 -5.51 1.90 -7.87
CA THR A 19 -6.16 0.60 -7.76
C THR A 19 -5.88 -0.28 -8.98
N ILE A 20 -6.09 -1.60 -8.82
CA ILE A 20 -5.98 -2.56 -9.90
C ILE A 20 -7.00 -3.68 -9.68
N GLY A 21 -7.48 -4.30 -10.76
CA GLY A 21 -8.38 -5.43 -10.66
C GLY A 21 -7.64 -6.71 -10.30
N ALA A 22 -8.31 -7.59 -9.54
CA ALA A 22 -7.70 -8.83 -9.08
C ALA A 22 -7.38 -9.80 -10.21
N ASP A 23 -8.16 -9.76 -11.28
CA ASP A 23 -7.98 -10.69 -12.41
C ASP A 23 -7.01 -10.17 -13.47
N GLU A 24 -6.45 -8.99 -13.27
CA GLU A 24 -5.47 -8.47 -14.21
C GLU A 24 -4.14 -9.19 -14.04
N PRO A 25 -3.36 -9.28 -15.14
CA PRO A 25 -2.05 -9.93 -15.09
C PRO A 25 -1.13 -9.22 -14.10
N LEU A 26 -0.33 -9.99 -13.38
CA LEU A 26 0.63 -9.41 -12.44
C LEU A 26 1.60 -8.47 -13.14
N ARG A 27 1.90 -8.72 -14.41
CA ARG A 27 2.73 -7.83 -15.22
C ARG A 27 2.18 -6.40 -15.26
N ASP A 28 0.84 -6.25 -15.35
CA ASP A 28 0.22 -4.93 -15.40
C ASP A 28 0.44 -4.17 -14.09
N ALA A 29 0.38 -4.87 -12.96
CA ALA A 29 0.70 -4.25 -11.67
C ALA A 29 2.15 -3.76 -11.64
N ALA A 30 3.07 -4.60 -12.11
CA ALA A 30 4.49 -4.25 -12.17
C ALA A 30 4.73 -3.03 -13.07
N ARG A 31 4.07 -2.99 -14.23
CA ARG A 31 4.21 -1.87 -15.16
C ARG A 31 3.70 -0.56 -14.56
N ARG A 32 2.57 -0.62 -13.87
CA ARG A 32 2.01 0.58 -13.24
C ARG A 32 2.88 1.08 -12.10
N MET A 33 3.38 0.18 -11.26
CA MET A 33 4.28 0.57 -10.19
C MET A 33 5.54 1.23 -10.73
N HIS A 34 6.10 0.67 -11.80
CA HIS A 34 7.30 1.21 -12.42
C HIS A 34 7.04 2.57 -13.08
N ALA A 35 5.96 2.67 -13.85
CA ALA A 35 5.64 3.90 -14.59
C ALA A 35 5.29 5.06 -13.65
N ASP A 36 4.57 4.78 -12.57
CA ASP A 36 4.05 5.82 -11.67
C ASP A 36 4.94 6.03 -10.44
N GLY A 37 6.00 5.23 -10.27
CA GLY A 37 6.91 5.36 -9.14
C GLY A 37 6.24 5.02 -7.81
N ILE A 38 5.33 4.05 -7.81
CA ILE A 38 4.61 3.62 -6.61
C ILE A 38 4.93 2.17 -6.29
N SER A 39 4.73 1.78 -5.03
CA SER A 39 5.13 0.45 -4.56
C SER A 39 3.97 -0.42 -4.10
N ALA A 40 2.74 0.06 -4.24
CA ALA A 40 1.55 -0.69 -3.84
C ALA A 40 0.33 -0.21 -4.59
N LEU A 41 -0.61 -1.14 -4.82
CA LEU A 41 -1.91 -0.86 -5.45
C LEU A 41 -2.98 -1.53 -4.61
N VAL A 42 -4.09 -0.84 -4.37
CA VAL A 42 -5.26 -1.47 -3.75
C VAL A 42 -5.94 -2.34 -4.80
N VAL A 43 -6.30 -3.55 -4.41
CA VAL A 43 -6.98 -4.49 -5.32
C VAL A 43 -8.48 -4.36 -5.15
N THR A 44 -9.18 -4.11 -6.25
CA THR A 44 -10.62 -3.85 -6.24
C THR A 44 -11.43 -5.13 -6.29
N THR A 45 -11.29 -5.97 -5.25
CA THR A 45 -12.08 -7.19 -5.13
C THR A 45 -12.35 -7.48 -3.67
N GLY A 46 -13.59 -7.54 -3.27
CA GLY A 46 -14.00 -7.94 -1.94
C GLY A 46 -13.49 -7.07 -0.79
N GLY A 47 -12.71 -6.05 -1.05
CA GLY A 47 -12.16 -5.15 -0.05
C GLY A 47 -11.01 -5.72 0.75
N GLY A 48 -10.13 -4.85 1.22
CA GLY A 48 -9.06 -5.23 2.13
C GLY A 48 -7.86 -5.94 1.53
N CYS A 49 -7.64 -5.83 0.21
CA CYS A 49 -6.51 -6.49 -0.45
C CYS A 49 -5.60 -5.47 -1.10
N ILE A 50 -4.29 -5.74 -1.07
CA ILE A 50 -3.30 -4.95 -1.80
C ILE A 50 -2.30 -5.86 -2.50
N VAL A 51 -1.66 -5.33 -3.54
CA VAL A 51 -0.50 -5.95 -4.17
C VAL A 51 0.67 -4.98 -4.08
N THR A 52 1.83 -5.48 -3.68
CA THR A 52 3.01 -4.65 -3.43
C THR A 52 4.20 -5.11 -4.25
N GLN A 53 5.25 -4.30 -4.27
CA GLN A 53 6.53 -4.69 -4.89
C GLN A 53 7.04 -5.99 -4.27
N SER A 54 6.87 -6.18 -2.96
CA SER A 54 7.32 -7.42 -2.30
C SER A 54 6.59 -8.63 -2.83
N ASP A 55 5.30 -8.50 -3.13
CA ASP A 55 4.52 -9.59 -3.71
C ASP A 55 5.05 -9.97 -5.09
N ILE A 56 5.41 -8.95 -5.90
CA ILE A 56 5.94 -9.17 -7.24
C ILE A 56 7.32 -9.83 -7.16
N ILE A 57 8.18 -9.35 -6.28
CA ILE A 57 9.51 -9.92 -6.08
C ILE A 57 9.38 -11.37 -5.62
N GLY A 58 8.43 -11.65 -4.71
CA GLY A 58 8.17 -13.02 -4.27
C GLY A 58 7.77 -13.93 -5.41
N ALA A 59 6.91 -13.46 -6.32
CA ALA A 59 6.48 -14.23 -7.48
C ALA A 59 7.67 -14.58 -8.39
N VAL A 60 8.55 -13.60 -8.61
CA VAL A 60 9.75 -13.82 -9.42
C VAL A 60 10.69 -14.82 -8.74
N ALA A 61 10.89 -14.68 -7.43
CA ALA A 61 11.77 -15.58 -6.67
C ALA A 61 11.25 -17.01 -6.65
N GLU A 62 9.92 -17.19 -6.67
CA GLU A 62 9.28 -18.52 -6.73
C GLU A 62 9.18 -19.06 -8.15
N GLU A 63 9.74 -18.35 -9.11
CA GLU A 63 9.76 -18.74 -10.52
C GLU A 63 8.36 -18.90 -11.13
N ARG A 64 7.39 -18.09 -10.66
CA ARG A 64 6.05 -18.08 -11.26
C ARG A 64 6.12 -17.50 -12.66
N ASP A 65 5.27 -18.01 -13.54
CA ASP A 65 5.15 -17.49 -14.89
C ASP A 65 4.40 -16.15 -14.85
N ILE A 66 5.13 -15.06 -15.04
CA ILE A 66 4.58 -13.72 -14.94
C ILE A 66 3.48 -13.45 -15.98
N GLU A 67 3.51 -14.19 -17.09
CA GLU A 67 2.52 -14.02 -18.15
C GLU A 67 1.15 -14.61 -17.77
N SER A 68 1.14 -15.63 -16.92
CA SER A 68 -0.09 -16.31 -16.54
C SER A 68 -0.50 -16.06 -15.09
N THR A 69 0.35 -15.43 -14.30
CA THR A 69 0.04 -15.11 -12.91
C THR A 69 -0.80 -13.85 -12.84
N THR A 70 -1.89 -13.89 -12.08
CA THR A 70 -2.76 -12.72 -11.88
C THR A 70 -2.45 -12.05 -10.55
N VAL A 71 -2.97 -10.83 -10.39
CA VAL A 71 -2.85 -10.09 -9.13
C VAL A 71 -3.43 -10.93 -7.98
N ARG A 72 -4.58 -11.57 -8.22
CA ARG A 72 -5.25 -12.42 -7.21
C ARG A 72 -4.34 -13.52 -6.67
N ASP A 73 -3.47 -14.06 -7.51
CA ASP A 73 -2.61 -15.18 -7.12
C ASP A 73 -1.56 -14.81 -6.09
N VAL A 74 -1.21 -13.52 -5.98
CA VAL A 74 -0.12 -13.07 -5.12
C VAL A 74 -0.51 -11.96 -4.16
N MET A 75 -1.68 -11.36 -4.29
CA MET A 75 -2.10 -10.23 -3.45
C MET A 75 -2.14 -10.60 -1.97
N THR A 76 -1.99 -9.59 -1.13
CA THR A 76 -2.12 -9.75 0.32
C THR A 76 -3.55 -9.42 0.73
N GLU A 77 -4.19 -10.33 1.47
CA GLU A 77 -5.56 -10.18 1.93
C GLU A 77 -5.59 -9.72 3.39
N ASN A 78 -6.75 -9.23 3.81
CA ASN A 78 -7.00 -8.80 5.20
C ASN A 78 -6.00 -7.74 5.67
N VAL A 79 -5.80 -6.75 4.82
CA VAL A 79 -4.84 -5.67 5.09
C VAL A 79 -5.41 -4.72 6.14
N GLU A 80 -4.58 -4.34 7.10
CA GLU A 80 -4.94 -3.31 8.06
C GLU A 80 -5.09 -1.97 7.36
N THR A 81 -6.05 -1.17 7.81
CA THR A 81 -6.31 0.16 7.28
C THR A 81 -6.22 1.20 8.38
N VAL A 82 -6.10 2.46 7.98
CA VAL A 82 -6.03 3.58 8.91
C VAL A 82 -7.01 4.66 8.46
N THR A 83 -7.31 5.59 9.35
CA THR A 83 -8.15 6.74 9.02
C THR A 83 -7.28 7.98 8.84
N PRO A 84 -7.77 9.01 8.10
CA PRO A 84 -6.94 10.20 7.84
C PRO A 84 -6.56 10.98 9.10
N ASP A 85 -7.31 10.85 10.18
CA ASP A 85 -7.09 11.60 11.40
C ASP A 85 -6.13 10.93 12.39
N LEU A 86 -5.67 9.71 12.10
CA LEU A 86 -4.67 9.07 12.95
C LEU A 86 -3.36 9.84 12.92
N MET A 87 -2.66 9.81 14.04
CA MET A 87 -1.36 10.49 14.14
C MET A 87 -0.28 9.65 13.48
N MET A 88 0.70 10.34 12.92
CA MET A 88 1.83 9.69 12.24
C MET A 88 2.53 8.65 13.13
N GLU A 89 2.70 8.98 14.43
CA GLU A 89 3.36 8.04 15.35
C GLU A 89 2.56 6.76 15.53
N GLU A 90 1.23 6.84 15.53
CA GLU A 90 0.38 5.67 15.65
C GLU A 90 0.52 4.77 14.42
N VAL A 91 0.59 5.38 13.24
CA VAL A 91 0.79 4.66 11.98
C VAL A 91 2.16 3.98 11.96
N ALA A 92 3.20 4.69 12.37
CA ALA A 92 4.55 4.12 12.43
C ALA A 92 4.58 2.90 13.37
N ALA A 93 3.90 2.99 14.52
CA ALA A 93 3.79 1.88 15.45
C ALA A 93 3.05 0.70 14.84
N MET A 94 1.97 0.96 14.10
CA MET A 94 1.21 -0.09 13.42
C MET A 94 2.06 -0.81 12.38
N MET A 95 2.84 -0.08 11.60
CA MET A 95 3.73 -0.67 10.61
C MET A 95 4.73 -1.63 11.25
N THR A 96 5.29 -1.24 12.39
CA THR A 96 6.22 -2.08 13.14
C THR A 96 5.51 -3.30 13.73
N MET A 97 4.35 -3.08 14.34
CA MET A 97 3.59 -4.13 15.01
C MET A 97 3.13 -5.22 14.04
N TYR A 98 2.63 -4.81 12.89
CA TYR A 98 2.08 -5.74 11.91
C TYR A 98 3.11 -6.18 10.86
N GLY A 99 4.31 -5.59 10.86
CA GLY A 99 5.35 -5.93 9.90
C GLY A 99 4.99 -5.52 8.47
N VAL A 100 4.30 -4.40 8.32
CA VAL A 100 3.84 -3.93 7.00
C VAL A 100 4.46 -2.57 6.68
N LYS A 101 4.56 -2.27 5.40
CA LYS A 101 5.14 -1.01 4.90
C LYS A 101 4.11 -0.13 4.21
N HIS A 102 2.88 -0.59 4.10
CA HIS A 102 1.80 0.13 3.42
C HIS A 102 0.51 -0.08 4.19
N LEU A 103 -0.22 1.02 4.38
CA LEU A 103 -1.54 0.99 5.02
C LEU A 103 -2.49 1.82 4.17
N PRO A 104 -3.54 1.21 3.61
CA PRO A 104 -4.57 1.98 2.91
C PRO A 104 -5.30 2.89 3.88
N VAL A 105 -5.66 4.07 3.42
CA VAL A 105 -6.36 5.07 4.21
C VAL A 105 -7.83 5.08 3.82
N VAL A 106 -8.70 4.92 4.81
CA VAL A 106 -10.14 4.81 4.61
C VAL A 106 -10.89 5.90 5.36
N ASP A 107 -11.82 6.57 4.65
CA ASP A 107 -12.73 7.56 5.20
C ASP A 107 -14.04 7.35 4.46
N ASP A 108 -14.88 6.43 4.95
CA ASP A 108 -16.05 5.86 4.30
C ASP A 108 -15.66 5.01 3.08
N ASP A 109 -14.74 5.47 2.28
CA ASP A 109 -14.18 4.76 1.14
C ASP A 109 -12.67 4.87 1.19
N TYR A 110 -11.97 4.15 0.34
CA TYR A 110 -10.52 4.27 0.24
C TYR A 110 -10.17 5.63 -0.34
N VAL A 111 -9.34 6.39 0.37
CA VAL A 111 -8.99 7.76 -0.05
C VAL A 111 -7.51 7.95 -0.34
N GLY A 112 -6.66 7.04 0.10
CA GLY A 112 -5.23 7.17 -0.14
C GLY A 112 -4.43 6.00 0.40
N MET A 113 -3.11 6.16 0.38
CA MET A 113 -2.17 5.16 0.87
C MET A 113 -1.09 5.85 1.67
N VAL A 114 -0.73 5.30 2.82
CA VAL A 114 0.44 5.76 3.55
C VAL A 114 1.48 4.65 3.59
N SER A 115 2.72 4.99 3.27
CA SER A 115 3.83 4.04 3.25
C SER A 115 4.87 4.39 4.29
N SER A 116 5.75 3.43 4.59
CA SER A 116 6.89 3.68 5.48
C SER A 116 7.80 4.76 4.90
N THR A 117 7.88 4.85 3.57
CA THR A 117 8.63 5.91 2.90
C THR A 117 8.03 7.29 3.19
N ASP A 118 6.69 7.40 3.16
CA ASP A 118 6.01 8.66 3.48
C ASP A 118 6.35 9.11 4.90
N VAL A 119 6.33 8.18 5.85
CA VAL A 119 6.67 8.49 7.24
C VAL A 119 8.13 8.94 7.35
N ALA A 120 9.04 8.21 6.71
CA ALA A 120 10.47 8.51 6.77
C ALA A 120 10.78 9.87 6.14
N GLU A 121 10.17 10.19 5.01
CA GLU A 121 10.37 11.47 4.34
C GLU A 121 9.91 12.64 5.20
N HIS A 122 8.81 12.46 5.93
CA HIS A 122 8.29 13.50 6.80
C HIS A 122 9.22 13.76 7.99
N LEU A 123 9.91 12.73 8.48
CA LEU A 123 10.80 12.83 9.63
C LEU A 123 12.17 13.42 9.29
N SER A 124 12.54 13.46 8.00
CA SER A 124 13.87 13.95 7.60
C SER A 124 13.96 15.47 7.40
#